data_050e15fd10de4767d93b85dfc1558404
#
_entry.id   050e15fd10de4767d93b85dfc1558404
#
_cell.length_a   1.000
_cell.length_b   1.000
_cell.length_c   1.000
_cell.angle_alpha   90.00
_cell.angle_beta   90.00
_cell.angle_gamma   90.00
#
_symmetry.space_group_name_H-M   'P 1'
#
loop_
_entity.id
_entity.type
_entity.pdbx_description
1 polymer ?
#
loop_
_entity_poly.entity_id
_entity_poly.type
_entity_poly.pdbx_seq_one_letter_code
_entity_poly.pdbx_strand_id
1 'polypeptide(L)'
;MGEVYVEVELENYADRILAERGYLDPSKVRREKVKMLADSGATIIMLPQDLVERLGLDVRDSKVIVSYADERKEERPVAGVVRVKIGDRATETDCIVGPPLSEPLLGQIVLERLDLLVDTKEGKLVPRPESPYLPMLKLK
;
A
#
# COMPACT_ATOMS: atom_id res chain seq x y z
N MET A 1 16.84 -13.54 9.98
CA MET A 1 16.23 -12.73 8.95
C MET A 1 15.50 -11.58 9.58
N GLY A 2 15.81 -10.38 9.13
CA GLY A 2 15.20 -9.20 9.68
C GLY A 2 13.93 -8.81 8.94
N GLU A 3 13.09 -8.07 9.62
CA GLU A 3 11.94 -7.41 8.99
C GLU A 3 12.45 -6.23 8.17
N VAL A 4 11.79 -5.97 7.04
CA VAL A 4 12.16 -4.86 6.17
C VAL A 4 11.08 -3.80 6.24
N TYR A 5 11.46 -2.62 6.72
CA TYR A 5 10.59 -1.45 6.79
C TYR A 5 11.00 -0.46 5.72
N VAL A 6 10.03 0.10 5.04
CA VAL A 6 10.29 1.07 3.97
C VAL A 6 9.42 2.29 4.14
N GLU A 7 9.93 3.43 3.72
CA GLU A 7 9.15 4.65 3.70
C GLU A 7 8.28 4.66 2.45
N VAL A 8 6.98 4.86 2.65
CA VAL A 8 5.99 4.81 1.59
C VAL A 8 5.19 6.10 1.63
N GLU A 9 4.95 6.67 0.47
CA GLU A 9 4.03 7.81 0.35
C GLU A 9 2.67 7.27 -0.06
N LEU A 10 1.67 7.54 0.77
CA LEU A 10 0.28 7.16 0.51
C LEU A 10 -0.51 8.40 0.18
N GLU A 11 -1.42 8.28 -0.79
CA GLU A 11 -2.18 9.42 -1.26
C GLU A 11 -3.61 9.00 -1.57
N ASN A 12 -4.58 9.85 -1.22
CA ASN A 12 -5.96 9.64 -1.62
C ASN A 12 -6.05 9.82 -3.13
N TYR A 13 -6.33 8.74 -3.85
CA TYR A 13 -6.31 8.78 -5.31
C TYR A 13 -7.43 9.62 -5.90
N ALA A 14 -8.60 9.64 -5.27
CA ALA A 14 -9.70 10.50 -5.72
C ALA A 14 -9.30 11.97 -5.64
N ASP A 15 -8.64 12.38 -4.56
CA ASP A 15 -8.14 13.75 -4.42
C ASP A 15 -7.15 14.07 -5.54
N ARG A 16 -6.25 13.14 -5.81
CA ARG A 16 -5.23 13.33 -6.85
C ARG A 16 -5.88 13.55 -8.22
N ILE A 17 -6.89 12.74 -8.56
CA ILE A 17 -7.59 12.89 -9.83
C ILE A 17 -8.27 14.25 -9.92
N LEU A 18 -8.92 14.68 -8.83
CA LEU A 18 -9.56 16.00 -8.79
C LEU A 18 -8.54 17.13 -8.97
N ALA A 19 -7.36 16.99 -8.35
CA ALA A 19 -6.30 17.99 -8.51
C ALA A 19 -5.77 18.02 -9.93
N GLU A 20 -5.57 16.85 -10.53
CA GLU A 20 -5.09 16.78 -11.93
C GLU A 20 -6.09 17.38 -12.91
N ARG A 21 -7.38 17.32 -12.59
CA ARG A 21 -8.44 17.89 -13.42
C ARG A 21 -8.75 19.35 -13.09
N GLY A 22 -8.05 19.94 -12.14
CA GLY A 22 -8.23 21.33 -11.77
C GLY A 22 -9.38 21.62 -10.82
N TYR A 23 -9.99 20.59 -10.22
CA TYR A 23 -11.11 20.77 -9.30
C TYR A 23 -10.68 20.85 -7.84
N LEU A 24 -9.43 20.58 -7.56
CA LEU A 24 -8.90 20.61 -6.20
C LEU A 24 -7.50 21.20 -6.24
N ASP A 25 -7.20 22.10 -5.30
CA ASP A 25 -5.84 22.62 -5.17
C ASP A 25 -4.90 21.45 -4.83
N PRO A 26 -3.77 21.31 -5.55
CA PRO A 26 -2.84 20.21 -5.26
C PRO A 26 -2.38 20.15 -3.80
N SER A 27 -2.33 21.28 -3.09
CA SER A 27 -1.96 21.31 -1.67
C SER A 27 -3.02 20.65 -0.78
N LYS A 28 -4.22 20.40 -1.30
CA LYS A 28 -5.33 19.80 -0.55
C LYS A 28 -5.44 18.31 -0.75
N VAL A 29 -4.61 17.72 -1.59
CA VAL A 29 -4.57 16.27 -1.77
C VAL A 29 -4.08 15.64 -0.47
N ARG A 30 -4.89 14.74 0.11
CA ARG A 30 -4.53 14.10 1.37
C ARG A 30 -3.47 13.03 1.12
N ARG A 31 -2.36 13.16 1.81
CA ARG A 31 -1.22 12.25 1.68
C ARG A 31 -0.51 12.11 3.00
N GLU A 32 0.14 10.96 3.18
CA GLU A 32 0.89 10.65 4.39
C GLU A 32 2.14 9.88 4.00
N LYS A 33 3.25 10.20 4.64
CA LYS A 33 4.45 9.37 4.55
C LYS A 33 4.47 8.47 5.77
N VAL A 34 4.54 7.17 5.53
CA VAL A 34 4.51 6.20 6.62
C VAL A 34 5.59 5.16 6.41
N LYS A 35 6.05 4.60 7.51
CA LYS A 35 6.96 3.46 7.49
C LYS A 35 6.10 2.20 7.52
N MET A 36 6.26 1.35 6.52
CA MET A 36 5.45 0.14 6.38
C MET A 36 6.33 -1.09 6.39
N LEU A 37 5.82 -2.16 6.97
CA LEU A 37 6.49 -3.46 6.93
C LEU A 37 6.23 -4.10 5.57
N ALA A 38 7.31 -4.40 4.85
CA ALA A 38 7.21 -5.14 3.59
C ALA A 38 7.10 -6.63 3.92
N ASP A 39 5.91 -7.18 3.70
CA ASP A 39 5.60 -8.56 4.08
C ASP A 39 5.14 -9.33 2.86
N SER A 40 6.05 -10.12 2.29
CA SER A 40 5.74 -10.95 1.11
C SER A 40 4.79 -12.10 1.46
N GLY A 41 4.61 -12.39 2.75
CA GLY A 41 3.62 -13.37 3.20
C GLY A 41 2.21 -12.83 3.24
N ALA A 42 2.03 -11.51 3.22
CA ALA A 42 0.71 -10.90 3.14
C ALA A 42 0.33 -10.73 1.68
N THR A 43 -0.93 -10.98 1.36
CA THR A 43 -1.40 -10.89 -0.03
C THR A 43 -1.65 -9.44 -0.44
N ILE A 44 -2.30 -8.67 0.42
CA ILE A 44 -2.78 -7.34 0.09
C ILE A 44 -2.30 -6.31 1.14
N ILE A 45 -2.25 -5.06 0.74
CA ILE A 45 -1.88 -3.96 1.64
C ILE A 45 -2.93 -3.81 2.74
N MET A 46 -2.48 -3.61 3.97
CA MET A 46 -3.35 -3.33 5.11
C MET A 46 -2.91 -2.02 5.75
N LEU A 47 -3.89 -1.13 5.97
CA LEU A 47 -3.66 0.16 6.62
C LEU A 47 -4.51 0.24 7.89
N PRO A 48 -3.97 0.76 9.00
CA PRO A 48 -4.78 0.91 10.20
C PRO A 48 -5.92 1.91 9.99
N GLN A 49 -6.99 1.71 10.72
CA GLN A 49 -8.20 2.53 10.60
C GLN A 49 -7.91 4.02 10.72
N ASP A 50 -7.09 4.43 11.67
CA ASP A 50 -6.75 5.84 11.88
C ASP A 50 -6.07 6.46 10.67
N LEU A 51 -5.21 5.70 9.98
CA LEU A 51 -4.54 6.16 8.76
C LEU A 51 -5.54 6.26 7.60
N VAL A 52 -6.44 5.28 7.47
CA VAL A 52 -7.50 5.32 6.46
C VAL A 52 -8.36 6.57 6.63
N GLU A 53 -8.68 6.91 7.88
CA GLU A 53 -9.46 8.12 8.18
C GLU A 53 -8.70 9.40 7.85
N ARG A 54 -7.41 9.48 8.21
CA ARG A 54 -6.59 10.66 7.88
C ARG A 54 -6.46 10.86 6.38
N LEU A 55 -6.36 9.77 5.62
CA LEU A 55 -6.31 9.84 4.16
C LEU A 55 -7.69 10.06 3.54
N GLY A 56 -8.75 9.94 4.33
CA GLY A 56 -10.11 10.12 3.84
C GLY A 56 -10.54 9.10 2.80
N LEU A 57 -10.00 7.89 2.89
CA LEU A 57 -10.35 6.83 1.94
C LEU A 57 -11.78 6.36 2.18
N ASP A 58 -12.49 6.07 1.11
CA ASP A 58 -13.85 5.58 1.20
C ASP A 58 -13.85 4.13 1.68
N VAL A 59 -14.51 3.87 2.81
CA VAL A 59 -14.69 2.52 3.32
C VAL A 59 -15.92 1.94 2.63
N ARG A 60 -15.74 0.79 2.00
CA ARG A 60 -16.80 0.17 1.20
C ARG A 60 -17.68 -0.74 2.05
N ASP A 61 -18.85 -1.07 1.52
CA ASP A 61 -19.75 -2.03 2.18
C ASP A 61 -19.19 -3.45 2.16
N SER A 62 -18.35 -3.76 1.18
CA SER A 62 -17.77 -5.10 1.07
C SER A 62 -16.75 -5.34 2.17
N LYS A 63 -16.71 -6.58 2.64
CA LYS A 63 -15.76 -7.04 3.66
C LYS A 63 -15.07 -8.28 3.17
N VAL A 64 -13.90 -8.52 3.71
CA VAL A 64 -13.13 -9.73 3.42
C VAL A 64 -12.77 -10.42 4.73
N ILE A 65 -12.55 -11.71 4.65
CA ILE A 65 -12.05 -12.48 5.78
C ILE A 65 -10.52 -12.48 5.69
N VAL A 66 -9.87 -11.96 6.73
CA VAL A 66 -8.42 -11.93 6.82
C VAL A 66 -7.98 -13.09 7.70
N SER A 67 -7.05 -13.89 7.21
CA SER A 67 -6.47 -14.97 7.96
C SER A 67 -5.06 -14.56 8.41
N TYR A 68 -4.81 -14.62 9.71
CA TYR A 68 -3.52 -14.26 10.28
C TYR A 68 -2.62 -15.49 10.41
N ALA A 69 -1.34 -15.25 10.64
CA ALA A 69 -0.34 -16.32 10.78
C ALA A 69 -0.65 -17.29 11.93
N ASP A 70 -1.36 -16.82 12.95
CA ASP A 70 -1.78 -17.65 14.12
C ASP A 70 -3.11 -18.37 13.87
N GLU A 71 -3.55 -18.46 12.62
CA GLU A 71 -4.79 -19.10 12.17
C GLU A 71 -6.07 -18.38 12.60
N ARG A 72 -5.95 -17.26 13.30
CA ARG A 72 -7.08 -16.43 13.65
C ARG A 72 -7.66 -15.80 12.38
N LYS A 73 -8.98 -15.67 12.33
CA LYS A 73 -9.69 -15.07 11.19
C LYS A 73 -10.58 -13.94 11.69
N GLU A 74 -10.68 -12.91 10.88
CA GLU A 74 -11.54 -11.75 11.21
C GLU A 74 -12.10 -11.16 9.92
N GLU A 75 -13.33 -10.63 9.99
CA GLU A 75 -13.87 -9.82 8.92
C GLU A 75 -13.30 -8.42 9.02
N ARG A 76 -12.80 -7.91 7.90
CA ARG A 76 -12.26 -6.54 7.85
C ARG A 76 -12.84 -5.78 6.66
N PRO A 77 -13.12 -4.47 6.82
CA PRO A 77 -13.59 -3.66 5.71
C PRO A 77 -12.49 -3.44 4.66
N VAL A 78 -12.92 -3.11 3.46
CA VAL A 78 -12.04 -2.70 2.37
C VAL A 78 -12.26 -1.22 2.12
N ALA A 79 -11.19 -0.49 1.85
CA ALA A 79 -11.25 0.94 1.57
C ALA A 79 -10.37 1.27 0.36
N GLY A 80 -10.56 2.41 -0.22
CA GLY A 80 -9.73 2.87 -1.32
C GLY A 80 -10.34 4.07 -2.04
N VAL A 81 -9.75 4.45 -3.13
CA VAL A 81 -8.51 3.91 -3.72
C VAL A 81 -7.34 4.70 -3.15
N VAL A 82 -6.26 4.01 -2.79
CA VAL A 82 -5.04 4.63 -2.29
C VAL A 82 -3.94 4.50 -3.34
N ARG A 83 -3.18 5.59 -3.54
CA ARG A 83 -1.99 5.56 -4.37
C ARG A 83 -0.80 5.27 -3.46
N VAL A 84 -0.02 4.27 -3.84
CA VAL A 84 1.14 3.81 -3.08
C VAL A 84 2.38 4.13 -3.90
N LYS A 85 3.27 4.95 -3.34
CA LYS A 85 4.50 5.33 -4.04
C LYS A 85 5.71 4.97 -3.20
N ILE A 86 6.65 4.26 -3.82
CA ILE A 86 7.92 3.87 -3.22
C ILE A 86 9.02 4.30 -4.18
N GLY A 87 9.86 5.25 -3.76
CA GLY A 87 10.83 5.85 -4.67
C GLY A 87 10.10 6.55 -5.82
N ASP A 88 10.41 6.14 -7.04
CA ASP A 88 9.78 6.70 -8.24
C ASP A 88 8.72 5.77 -8.84
N ARG A 89 8.37 4.68 -8.15
CA ARG A 89 7.36 3.73 -8.62
C ARG A 89 6.07 3.89 -7.84
N ALA A 90 4.94 3.85 -8.54
CA ALA A 90 3.64 4.05 -7.90
C ALA A 90 2.59 3.15 -8.51
N THR A 91 1.61 2.79 -7.70
CA THR A 91 0.43 2.04 -8.14
C THR A 91 -0.77 2.47 -7.30
N GLU A 92 -1.96 2.17 -7.78
CA GLU A 92 -3.21 2.45 -7.07
C GLU A 92 -3.89 1.14 -6.73
N THR A 93 -4.47 1.06 -5.54
CA THR A 93 -5.08 -0.17 -5.06
C THR A 93 -6.09 0.10 -3.96
N ASP A 94 -6.93 -0.89 -3.70
CA ASP A 94 -7.70 -0.94 -2.46
C ASP A 94 -6.82 -1.45 -1.34
N CYS A 95 -7.24 -1.21 -0.11
CA CYS A 95 -6.55 -1.71 1.07
C CYS A 95 -7.54 -2.36 2.01
N ILE A 96 -7.03 -3.25 2.86
CA ILE A 96 -7.78 -3.76 3.99
C ILE A 96 -7.64 -2.78 5.14
N VAL A 97 -8.75 -2.47 5.80
CA VAL A 97 -8.75 -1.59 6.97
C VAL A 97 -8.43 -2.44 8.19
N GLY A 98 -7.26 -2.26 8.76
CA GLY A 98 -6.85 -2.94 9.99
C GLY A 98 -7.37 -2.25 11.23
N PRO A 99 -7.21 -2.88 12.40
CA PRO A 99 -7.58 -2.23 13.66
C PRO A 99 -6.86 -0.89 13.84
N PRO A 100 -7.43 0.03 14.64
CA PRO A 100 -6.75 1.29 14.92
C PRO A 100 -5.34 1.06 15.46
N LEU A 101 -4.39 1.86 15.01
CA LEU A 101 -2.99 1.84 15.44
C LEU A 101 -2.25 0.54 15.13
N SER A 102 -2.83 -0.34 14.31
CA SER A 102 -2.12 -1.55 13.87
C SER A 102 -1.01 -1.18 12.90
N GLU A 103 -0.06 -2.09 12.74
CA GLU A 103 1.09 -1.86 11.86
C GLU A 103 0.66 -1.89 10.38
N PRO A 104 1.00 -0.87 9.60
CA PRO A 104 0.69 -0.90 8.17
C PRO A 104 1.59 -1.91 7.45
N LEU A 105 0.99 -2.72 6.57
CA LEU A 105 1.66 -3.80 5.87
C LEU A 105 1.60 -3.59 4.37
N LEU A 106 2.75 -3.74 3.70
CA LEU A 106 2.82 -3.84 2.25
C LEU A 106 2.73 -5.32 1.88
N GLY A 107 1.70 -5.68 1.10
CA GLY A 107 1.52 -7.05 0.70
C GLY A 107 2.14 -7.36 -0.66
N GLN A 108 2.10 -8.63 -1.01
CA GLN A 108 2.75 -9.16 -2.22
C GLN A 108 2.20 -8.54 -3.51
N ILE A 109 0.89 -8.27 -3.57
CA ILE A 109 0.30 -7.68 -4.79
C ILE A 109 0.91 -6.32 -5.10
N VAL A 110 1.09 -5.47 -4.09
CA VAL A 110 1.72 -4.16 -4.29
C VAL A 110 3.16 -4.31 -4.72
N LEU A 111 3.90 -5.21 -4.07
CA LEU A 111 5.31 -5.45 -4.41
C LEU A 111 5.45 -5.93 -5.86
N GLU A 112 4.56 -6.81 -6.30
CA GLU A 112 4.58 -7.30 -7.67
C GLU A 112 4.21 -6.19 -8.67
N ARG A 113 3.23 -5.36 -8.34
CA ARG A 113 2.82 -4.27 -9.22
C ARG A 113 3.92 -3.21 -9.36
N LEU A 114 4.67 -2.98 -8.30
CA LEU A 114 5.81 -2.07 -8.34
C LEU A 114 7.08 -2.74 -8.86
N ASP A 115 7.05 -4.07 -8.97
CA ASP A 115 8.15 -4.89 -9.44
C ASP A 115 9.40 -4.69 -8.57
N LEU A 116 9.17 -4.82 -7.25
CA LEU A 116 10.21 -4.66 -6.25
C LEU A 116 10.41 -5.95 -5.47
N LEU A 117 11.65 -6.24 -5.13
CA LEU A 117 12.03 -7.40 -4.31
C LEU A 117 12.40 -6.94 -2.91
N VAL A 118 12.09 -7.78 -1.93
CA VAL A 118 12.50 -7.56 -0.55
C VAL A 118 13.93 -8.09 -0.39
N ASP A 119 14.87 -7.19 -0.13
CA ASP A 119 16.26 -7.55 0.14
C ASP A 119 16.45 -7.56 1.66
N THR A 120 16.38 -8.74 2.24
CA THR A 120 16.48 -8.89 3.71
C THR A 120 17.90 -8.67 4.21
N LYS A 121 18.93 -8.81 3.36
CA LYS A 121 20.31 -8.56 3.75
C LYS A 121 20.56 -7.07 3.92
N GLU A 122 20.08 -6.27 2.96
CA GLU A 122 20.26 -4.82 2.98
C GLU A 122 19.13 -4.09 3.70
N GLY A 123 18.05 -4.80 4.05
CA GLY A 123 16.91 -4.23 4.76
C GLY A 123 16.13 -3.22 3.93
N LYS A 124 15.98 -3.46 2.63
CA LYS A 124 15.33 -2.52 1.73
C LYS A 124 14.61 -3.24 0.59
N LEU A 125 13.81 -2.47 -0.16
CA LEU A 125 13.22 -2.92 -1.42
C LEU A 125 14.14 -2.51 -2.57
N VAL A 126 14.31 -3.40 -3.52
CA VAL A 126 15.18 -3.15 -4.67
C VAL A 126 14.46 -3.56 -5.95
N PRO A 127 14.71 -2.87 -7.07
CA PRO A 127 14.23 -3.34 -8.37
C PRO A 127 14.86 -4.68 -8.73
N ARG A 128 14.12 -5.48 -9.51
CA ARG A 128 14.75 -6.68 -10.06
C ARG A 128 15.86 -6.27 -11.03
N PRO A 129 16.95 -7.05 -11.14
CA PRO A 129 18.03 -6.73 -12.10
C PRO A 129 17.54 -6.57 -13.53
N GLU A 130 16.47 -7.27 -13.92
CA GLU A 130 15.91 -7.21 -15.27
C GLU A 130 15.11 -5.93 -15.52
N SER A 131 14.73 -5.19 -14.47
CA SER A 131 13.89 -4.01 -14.57
C SER A 131 14.36 -2.89 -13.64
N PRO A 132 15.60 -2.40 -13.87
CA PRO A 132 16.21 -1.46 -12.91
C PRO A 132 15.57 -0.06 -12.89
N TYR A 133 14.88 0.33 -13.96
CA TYR A 133 14.35 1.70 -14.07
C TYR A 133 12.82 1.76 -14.02
N LEU A 134 12.15 0.83 -14.66
CA LEU A 134 10.69 0.81 -14.71
C LEU A 134 10.17 -0.57 -14.34
N PRO A 135 8.99 -0.66 -13.71
CA PRO A 135 8.39 -1.96 -13.46
C PRO A 135 8.20 -2.73 -14.77
N MET A 136 8.50 -4.01 -14.72
CA MET A 136 8.27 -4.92 -15.86
C MET A 136 7.25 -5.95 -15.43
N LEU A 137 6.07 -5.92 -16.02
CA LEU A 137 4.98 -6.81 -15.67
C LEU A 137 4.79 -7.85 -16.77
N LYS A 138 4.63 -9.09 -16.35
CA LYS A 138 4.44 -10.20 -17.27
C LYS A 138 2.96 -10.32 -17.61
N LEU A 139 2.61 -10.35 -18.90
CA LEU A 139 1.22 -10.46 -19.33
C LEU A 139 0.78 -11.89 -19.61
N LYS A 140 1.72 -12.82 -19.76
CA LYS A 140 1.42 -14.24 -19.99
C LYS A 140 2.45 -15.10 -19.30
#